data_3cd16371458bdcc67ae133303506a77d
#
_entry.id   3cd16371458bdcc67ae133303506a77d
#
_cell.length_a   1.000
_cell.length_b   1.000
_cell.length_c   1.000
_cell.angle_alpha   90.00
_cell.angle_beta   90.00
_cell.angle_gamma   90.00
#
_symmetry.space_group_name_H-M   'P 1'
#
loop_
_entity.id
_entity.type
_entity.pdbx_description
1 polymer ?
#
loop_
_entity_poly.entity_id
_entity_poly.type
_entity_poly.pdbx_seq_one_letter_code
_entity_poly.pdbx_strand_id
1 'polypeptide(L)'
;MCALEDQLNNRKTQDDSVFLRIDQSLVDVREEDQNLFHQYVESFLPDEIFDAHAHWYHPSHLQNDIRSNNHKKVGYQTMKMGLDLWMGDREHDGLYFPFPVKWLDCELANNFLGTELSNRPDSRGLMIIRPDDNPDRVKQNIIDNLFCGFKVYHVFSDRKDTFNANQEEFMPEWAWEIADQHDLWITMHIVKKTGLSDPSNWQYIRKFCLKYPNVKFVLAHAARGFNASHTCEAIHFIKDLDNVFFDSSAICEP
;
A
#
# COMPACT_ATOMS: atom_id res chain seq x y z
N MET A 1 -32.19 -15.65 -8.59
CA MET A 1 -31.54 -14.37 -8.98
C MET A 1 -31.48 -13.53 -7.74
N CYS A 2 -30.30 -13.22 -7.30
CA CYS A 2 -30.01 -12.77 -5.95
C CYS A 2 -30.00 -11.22 -5.90
N ALA A 3 -30.54 -10.64 -4.82
CA ALA A 3 -30.58 -9.19 -4.58
C ALA A 3 -29.20 -8.49 -4.66
N LEU A 4 -28.11 -9.26 -4.63
CA LEU A 4 -26.74 -8.78 -4.85
C LEU A 4 -26.46 -8.39 -6.31
N GLU A 5 -27.02 -9.11 -7.29
CA GLU A 5 -26.84 -8.78 -8.70
C GLU A 5 -27.56 -7.50 -9.09
N ASP A 6 -28.74 -7.23 -8.48
CA ASP A 6 -29.45 -5.98 -8.71
C ASP A 6 -28.76 -4.78 -8.06
N GLN A 7 -28.08 -4.96 -6.92
CA GLN A 7 -27.25 -3.92 -6.32
C GLN A 7 -25.97 -3.64 -7.11
N LEU A 8 -25.35 -4.66 -7.68
CA LEU A 8 -24.17 -4.50 -8.56
C LEU A 8 -24.54 -3.86 -9.90
N ASN A 9 -25.68 -4.20 -10.47
CA ASN A 9 -26.15 -3.61 -11.74
C ASN A 9 -26.65 -2.17 -11.58
N ASN A 10 -27.24 -1.79 -10.45
CA ASN A 10 -27.60 -0.40 -10.16
C ASN A 10 -26.39 0.51 -9.89
N ARG A 11 -25.24 -0.06 -9.52
CA ARG A 11 -23.97 0.69 -9.38
C ARG A 11 -23.24 0.93 -10.70
N LYS A 12 -23.53 0.15 -11.76
CA LYS A 12 -22.92 0.26 -13.09
C LYS A 12 -23.41 1.45 -13.93
N THR A 13 -24.39 2.20 -13.47
CA THR A 13 -24.96 3.34 -14.21
C THR A 13 -24.62 4.72 -13.62
N GLN A 14 -23.80 4.80 -12.58
CA GLN A 14 -23.18 6.07 -12.22
C GLN A 14 -22.08 6.36 -13.22
N ASP A 15 -22.25 7.49 -13.91
CA ASP A 15 -21.35 8.00 -14.95
C ASP A 15 -19.90 8.07 -14.43
N ASP A 16 -19.10 7.06 -14.76
CA ASP A 16 -17.67 6.99 -14.41
C ASP A 16 -16.89 8.20 -14.92
N SER A 17 -17.43 8.94 -15.91
CA SER A 17 -16.82 10.15 -16.46
C SER A 17 -16.71 11.28 -15.42
N VAL A 18 -17.58 11.31 -14.43
CA VAL A 18 -17.52 12.29 -13.32
C VAL A 18 -16.34 12.00 -12.39
N PHE A 19 -15.92 10.74 -12.28
CA PHE A 19 -14.81 10.32 -11.43
C PHE A 19 -13.44 10.48 -12.11
N LEU A 20 -13.40 10.62 -13.43
CA LEU A 20 -12.16 10.78 -14.21
C LEU A 20 -11.66 12.24 -14.26
N ARG A 21 -12.42 13.21 -13.75
CA ARG A 21 -11.90 14.57 -13.65
C ARG A 21 -11.05 14.68 -12.39
N ILE A 22 -9.74 14.66 -12.56
CA ILE A 22 -8.84 15.20 -11.53
C ILE A 22 -9.26 16.65 -11.34
N ASP A 23 -9.66 17.00 -10.14
CA ASP A 23 -9.77 18.39 -9.75
C ASP A 23 -8.36 18.96 -9.80
N GLN A 24 -8.08 19.79 -10.79
CA GLN A 24 -6.76 20.41 -10.95
C GLN A 24 -6.32 21.16 -9.69
N SER A 25 -7.29 21.56 -8.84
CA SER A 25 -6.97 22.16 -7.53
C SER A 25 -6.33 21.20 -6.54
N LEU A 26 -6.40 19.88 -6.76
CA LEU A 26 -5.76 18.87 -5.92
C LEU A 26 -4.34 18.53 -6.37
N VAL A 27 -3.97 18.92 -7.57
CA VAL A 27 -2.62 18.72 -8.14
C VAL A 27 -2.18 20.07 -8.70
N ASP A 28 -1.79 20.96 -7.80
CA ASP A 28 -1.24 22.26 -8.17
C ASP A 28 0.21 22.08 -8.63
N VAL A 29 0.38 21.75 -9.91
CA VAL A 29 1.70 21.66 -10.55
C VAL A 29 2.12 23.07 -10.94
N ARG A 30 2.97 23.68 -10.14
CA ARG A 30 3.50 25.02 -10.39
C ARG A 30 4.61 24.99 -11.43
N GLU A 31 4.79 26.09 -12.14
CA GLU A 31 5.88 26.23 -13.13
C GLU A 31 7.27 25.97 -12.49
N GLU A 32 7.46 26.40 -11.24
CA GLU A 32 8.70 26.14 -10.49
C GLU A 32 8.96 24.65 -10.28
N ASP A 33 7.93 23.87 -9.95
CA ASP A 33 8.03 22.43 -9.74
C ASP A 33 8.38 21.71 -11.05
N GLN A 34 7.75 22.13 -12.17
CA GLN A 34 8.09 21.61 -13.50
C GLN A 34 9.53 21.93 -13.89
N ASN A 35 9.99 23.16 -13.64
CA ASN A 35 11.36 23.56 -13.92
C ASN A 35 12.38 22.74 -13.12
N LEU A 36 12.11 22.49 -11.83
CA LEU A 36 12.94 21.62 -10.99
C LEU A 36 12.94 20.18 -11.52
N PHE A 37 11.78 19.66 -11.89
CA PHE A 37 11.67 18.33 -12.49
C PHE A 37 12.51 18.22 -13.77
N HIS A 38 12.36 19.13 -14.73
CA HIS A 38 13.12 19.15 -15.98
C HIS A 38 14.64 19.31 -15.75
N GLN A 39 15.01 20.12 -14.76
CA GLN A 39 16.44 20.38 -14.49
C GLN A 39 17.14 19.21 -13.82
N TYR A 40 16.47 18.52 -12.88
CA TYR A 40 17.15 17.59 -11.96
C TYR A 40 16.68 16.14 -12.08
N VAL A 41 15.51 15.87 -12.63
CA VAL A 41 14.87 14.56 -12.57
C VAL A 41 14.69 13.95 -13.95
N GLU A 42 14.19 14.69 -14.92
CA GLU A 42 13.77 14.17 -16.22
C GLU A 42 14.89 13.42 -16.96
N SER A 43 16.13 13.91 -16.88
CA SER A 43 17.26 13.35 -17.64
C SER A 43 17.66 11.93 -17.24
N PHE A 44 17.26 11.46 -16.07
CA PHE A 44 17.56 10.10 -15.58
C PHE A 44 16.34 9.20 -15.44
N LEU A 45 15.14 9.73 -15.63
CA LEU A 45 13.93 8.89 -15.60
C LEU A 45 13.82 8.06 -16.88
N PRO A 46 13.59 6.75 -16.77
CA PRO A 46 13.28 5.90 -17.90
C PRO A 46 11.88 6.18 -18.46
N ASP A 47 11.59 5.61 -19.64
CA ASP A 47 10.24 5.67 -20.23
C ASP A 47 9.23 4.78 -19.47
N GLU A 48 9.71 3.73 -18.81
CA GLU A 48 8.92 2.82 -17.98
C GLU A 48 9.26 3.05 -16.50
N ILE A 49 8.25 3.34 -15.69
CA ILE A 49 8.39 3.62 -14.25
C ILE A 49 7.58 2.58 -13.47
N PHE A 50 8.18 2.07 -12.39
CA PHE A 50 7.50 1.22 -11.43
C PHE A 50 7.44 1.90 -10.06
N ASP A 51 6.22 2.27 -9.62
CA ASP A 51 5.98 2.82 -8.28
C ASP A 51 5.91 1.69 -7.26
N ALA A 52 6.84 1.66 -6.30
CA ALA A 52 6.91 0.61 -5.30
C ALA A 52 5.89 0.76 -4.15
N HIS A 53 5.12 1.87 -4.09
CA HIS A 53 4.20 2.12 -2.98
C HIS A 53 3.08 3.11 -3.35
N ALA A 54 1.98 2.60 -3.88
CA ALA A 54 0.83 3.45 -4.18
C ALA A 54 -0.49 2.86 -3.67
N HIS A 55 -1.41 3.75 -3.29
CA HIS A 55 -2.71 3.37 -2.76
C HIS A 55 -3.82 3.61 -3.78
N TRP A 56 -4.59 2.54 -4.09
CA TRP A 56 -5.82 2.64 -4.85
C TRP A 56 -7.03 2.47 -3.93
N TYR A 57 -8.06 3.25 -4.12
CA TYR A 57 -9.25 3.18 -3.30
C TYR A 57 -10.49 3.73 -3.99
N HIS A 58 -11.64 3.28 -3.52
CA HIS A 58 -12.93 3.86 -3.85
C HIS A 58 -13.55 4.45 -2.57
N PRO A 59 -14.16 5.65 -2.60
CA PRO A 59 -14.72 6.28 -1.40
C PRO A 59 -15.72 5.41 -0.63
N SER A 60 -16.50 4.57 -1.32
CA SER A 60 -17.47 3.68 -0.67
C SER A 60 -16.84 2.61 0.23
N HIS A 61 -15.53 2.34 0.09
CA HIS A 61 -14.83 1.38 0.93
C HIS A 61 -14.32 2.00 2.25
N LEU A 62 -14.25 3.35 2.30
CA LEU A 62 -13.68 4.12 3.40
C LEU A 62 -14.78 4.52 4.41
N GLN A 63 -15.52 3.54 4.93
CA GLN A 63 -16.64 3.77 5.84
C GLN A 63 -16.24 4.70 7.00
N ASN A 64 -17.09 5.69 7.31
CA ASN A 64 -16.89 6.66 8.40
C ASN A 64 -15.57 7.46 8.35
N ASP A 65 -14.79 7.38 7.29
CA ASP A 65 -13.65 8.27 7.07
C ASP A 65 -14.12 9.57 6.40
N ILE A 66 -13.59 10.71 6.82
CA ILE A 66 -13.94 12.02 6.25
C ILE A 66 -13.71 12.05 4.72
N ARG A 67 -12.76 11.26 4.24
CA ARG A 67 -12.44 11.12 2.83
C ARG A 67 -13.53 10.41 2.02
N SER A 68 -14.39 9.62 2.67
CA SER A 68 -15.51 8.96 1.99
C SER A 68 -16.49 9.94 1.33
N ASN A 69 -16.56 11.16 1.85
CA ASN A 69 -17.49 12.19 1.37
C ASN A 69 -16.88 13.11 0.30
N ASN A 70 -15.57 13.24 0.25
CA ASN A 70 -14.89 14.28 -0.53
C ASN A 70 -13.90 13.74 -1.56
N HIS A 71 -13.60 12.44 -1.56
CA HIS A 71 -12.60 11.87 -2.45
C HIS A 71 -13.22 11.14 -3.63
N LYS A 72 -12.61 11.32 -4.78
CA LYS A 72 -12.90 10.58 -6.00
C LYS A 72 -12.27 9.19 -5.93
N LYS A 73 -12.78 8.25 -6.74
CA LYS A 73 -12.13 6.97 -7.00
C LYS A 73 -10.69 7.24 -7.43
N VAL A 74 -9.74 6.58 -6.79
CA VAL A 74 -8.33 6.52 -7.18
C VAL A 74 -8.01 5.10 -7.58
N GLY A 75 -8.00 4.85 -8.87
CA GLY A 75 -7.51 3.64 -9.52
C GLY A 75 -6.45 4.02 -10.53
N TYR A 76 -6.10 3.09 -11.42
CA TYR A 76 -5.04 3.29 -12.42
C TYR A 76 -5.21 4.58 -13.24
N GLN A 77 -6.37 4.80 -13.84
CA GLN A 77 -6.62 5.95 -14.70
C GLN A 77 -6.42 7.29 -13.97
N THR A 78 -6.98 7.42 -12.77
CA THR A 78 -6.84 8.65 -11.98
C THR A 78 -5.39 8.90 -11.59
N MET A 79 -4.67 7.84 -11.21
CA MET A 79 -3.26 7.95 -10.85
C MET A 79 -2.40 8.30 -12.06
N LYS A 80 -2.58 7.61 -13.20
CA LYS A 80 -1.85 7.94 -14.44
C LYS A 80 -2.04 9.39 -14.84
N MET A 81 -3.29 9.88 -14.87
CA MET A 81 -3.54 11.29 -15.17
C MET A 81 -2.80 12.26 -14.24
N GLY A 82 -2.68 11.92 -12.95
CA GLY A 82 -1.89 12.70 -11.98
C GLY A 82 -0.40 12.67 -12.27
N LEU A 83 0.13 11.48 -12.56
CA LEU A 83 1.55 11.31 -12.87
C LEU A 83 1.96 11.93 -14.20
N ASP A 84 1.10 11.87 -15.23
CA ASP A 84 1.35 12.49 -16.54
C ASP A 84 1.53 14.02 -16.45
N LEU A 85 0.88 14.65 -15.47
CA LEU A 85 1.08 16.09 -15.23
C LEU A 85 2.50 16.44 -14.78
N TRP A 86 3.17 15.49 -14.09
CA TRP A 86 4.53 15.66 -13.57
C TRP A 86 5.59 15.10 -14.51
N MET A 87 5.34 13.88 -15.00
CA MET A 87 6.34 13.03 -15.63
C MET A 87 6.16 12.88 -17.13
N GLY A 88 5.12 13.54 -17.71
CA GLY A 88 4.77 13.35 -19.11
C GLY A 88 4.16 11.97 -19.38
N ASP A 89 4.01 11.64 -20.66
CA ASP A 89 3.38 10.39 -21.10
C ASP A 89 4.35 9.20 -21.01
N ARG A 90 4.67 8.79 -19.76
CA ARG A 90 5.47 7.59 -19.48
C ARG A 90 4.58 6.42 -19.11
N GLU A 91 5.06 5.20 -19.34
CA GLU A 91 4.38 4.00 -18.85
C GLU A 91 4.59 3.86 -17.34
N HIS A 92 3.47 3.72 -16.63
CA HIS A 92 3.45 3.62 -15.17
C HIS A 92 2.87 2.28 -14.76
N ASP A 93 3.70 1.46 -14.14
CA ASP A 93 3.29 0.28 -13.39
C ASP A 93 3.62 0.46 -11.90
N GLY A 94 3.22 -0.47 -11.07
CA GLY A 94 3.52 -0.36 -9.66
C GLY A 94 3.04 -1.50 -8.79
N LEU A 95 3.40 -1.36 -7.52
CA LEU A 95 2.91 -2.18 -6.42
C LEU A 95 1.78 -1.43 -5.72
N TYR A 96 0.57 -1.86 -5.98
CA TYR A 96 -0.64 -1.19 -5.51
C TYR A 96 -1.32 -1.93 -4.38
N PHE A 97 -1.94 -1.19 -3.48
CA PHE A 97 -2.73 -1.75 -2.38
C PHE A 97 -3.81 -0.77 -1.93
N PRO A 98 -4.89 -1.27 -1.28
CA PRO A 98 -5.95 -0.41 -0.79
C PRO A 98 -5.46 0.60 0.24
N PHE A 99 -6.20 1.70 0.41
CA PHE A 99 -5.86 2.72 1.41
C PHE A 99 -6.29 2.25 2.81
N PRO A 100 -5.35 2.06 3.76
CA PRO A 100 -5.63 1.45 5.05
C PRO A 100 -6.22 2.46 6.04
N VAL A 101 -7.52 2.38 6.28
CA VAL A 101 -8.21 3.12 7.35
C VAL A 101 -8.91 2.16 8.30
N LYS A 102 -9.14 2.56 9.54
CA LYS A 102 -9.71 1.69 10.57
C LYS A 102 -11.03 1.05 10.18
N TRP A 103 -11.85 1.77 9.42
CA TRP A 103 -13.20 1.36 9.00
C TRP A 103 -13.25 0.92 7.53
N LEU A 104 -12.13 0.47 6.99
CA LEU A 104 -12.06 -0.03 5.63
C LEU A 104 -12.93 -1.29 5.49
N ASP A 105 -13.74 -1.32 4.45
CA ASP A 105 -14.30 -2.58 3.94
C ASP A 105 -13.22 -3.31 3.14
N CYS A 106 -12.47 -4.19 3.82
CA CYS A 106 -11.32 -4.86 3.22
C CYS A 106 -11.71 -5.78 2.05
N GLU A 107 -12.89 -6.41 2.11
CA GLU A 107 -13.34 -7.28 1.03
C GLU A 107 -13.62 -6.47 -0.25
N LEU A 108 -14.41 -5.40 -0.14
CA LEU A 108 -14.66 -4.52 -1.29
C LEU A 108 -13.38 -3.85 -1.80
N ALA A 109 -12.49 -3.45 -0.91
CA ALA A 109 -11.24 -2.79 -1.28
C ALA A 109 -10.27 -3.72 -2.01
N ASN A 110 -10.12 -4.97 -1.55
CA ASN A 110 -9.30 -5.97 -2.21
C ASN A 110 -9.90 -6.40 -3.57
N ASN A 111 -11.22 -6.57 -3.66
CA ASN A 111 -11.90 -6.87 -4.92
C ASN A 111 -11.75 -5.73 -5.95
N PHE A 112 -11.82 -4.48 -5.49
CA PHE A 112 -11.56 -3.32 -6.34
C PHE A 112 -10.13 -3.34 -6.87
N LEU A 113 -9.14 -3.58 -6.00
CA LEU A 113 -7.74 -3.69 -6.41
C LEU A 113 -7.54 -4.78 -7.47
N GLY A 114 -8.08 -5.98 -7.24
CA GLY A 114 -8.01 -7.09 -8.22
C GLY A 114 -8.63 -6.73 -9.56
N THR A 115 -9.77 -6.03 -9.55
CA THR A 115 -10.44 -5.55 -10.77
C THR A 115 -9.60 -4.54 -11.54
N GLU A 116 -9.01 -3.56 -10.87
CA GLU A 116 -8.14 -2.56 -11.50
C GLU A 116 -6.86 -3.20 -12.08
N LEU A 117 -6.31 -4.23 -11.41
CA LEU A 117 -5.11 -4.95 -11.85
C LEU A 117 -5.35 -5.92 -13.01
N SER A 118 -6.58 -6.38 -13.24
CA SER A 118 -6.88 -7.42 -14.24
C SER A 118 -6.43 -7.07 -15.67
N ASN A 119 -6.29 -5.79 -15.97
CA ASN A 119 -5.82 -5.28 -17.27
C ASN A 119 -4.39 -4.71 -17.21
N ARG A 120 -3.65 -4.99 -16.14
CA ARG A 120 -2.31 -4.45 -15.89
C ARG A 120 -1.33 -5.57 -15.52
N PRO A 121 -0.86 -6.37 -16.51
CA PRO A 121 -0.05 -7.56 -16.25
C PRO A 121 1.32 -7.27 -15.63
N ASP A 122 1.86 -6.05 -15.81
CA ASP A 122 3.16 -5.64 -15.30
C ASP A 122 3.08 -5.02 -13.91
N SER A 123 1.87 -4.59 -13.49
CA SER A 123 1.61 -4.14 -12.13
C SER A 123 1.35 -5.30 -11.17
N ARG A 124 1.50 -5.05 -9.87
CA ARG A 124 1.32 -6.03 -8.80
C ARG A 124 0.42 -5.47 -7.70
N GLY A 125 -0.21 -6.35 -6.95
CA GLY A 125 -1.10 -5.98 -5.85
C GLY A 125 -0.77 -6.68 -4.54
N LEU A 126 -0.86 -5.91 -3.45
CA LEU A 126 -0.87 -6.45 -2.10
C LEU A 126 -2.27 -6.29 -1.50
N MET A 127 -2.88 -7.38 -1.08
CA MET A 127 -4.16 -7.28 -0.39
C MET A 127 -3.99 -6.77 1.04
N ILE A 128 -4.95 -6.02 1.54
CA ILE A 128 -5.03 -5.72 2.97
C ILE A 128 -5.61 -6.93 3.69
N ILE A 129 -4.97 -7.29 4.80
CA ILE A 129 -5.44 -8.31 5.73
C ILE A 129 -5.65 -7.73 7.13
N ARG A 130 -6.51 -8.40 7.90
CA ARG A 130 -6.80 -8.10 9.30
C ARG A 130 -6.40 -9.29 10.19
N PRO A 131 -6.10 -9.05 11.47
CA PRO A 131 -5.74 -10.14 12.39
C PRO A 131 -6.79 -11.23 12.53
N ASP A 132 -8.06 -10.87 12.37
CA ASP A 132 -9.24 -11.74 12.52
C ASP A 132 -9.73 -12.37 11.20
N ASP A 133 -9.04 -12.14 10.09
CA ASP A 133 -9.38 -12.77 8.81
C ASP A 133 -9.20 -14.29 8.85
N ASN A 134 -10.03 -14.99 8.07
CA ASN A 134 -9.90 -16.43 7.89
C ASN A 134 -8.73 -16.75 6.94
N PRO A 135 -7.69 -17.50 7.37
CA PRO A 135 -6.50 -17.78 6.56
C PRO A 135 -6.79 -18.49 5.24
N ASP A 136 -7.78 -19.40 5.20
CA ASP A 136 -8.11 -20.13 3.97
C ASP A 136 -8.77 -19.20 2.93
N ARG A 137 -9.63 -18.29 3.37
CA ARG A 137 -10.20 -17.26 2.49
C ARG A 137 -9.14 -16.29 1.97
N VAL A 138 -8.19 -15.91 2.83
CA VAL A 138 -7.06 -15.05 2.43
C VAL A 138 -6.22 -15.76 1.35
N LYS A 139 -5.88 -17.03 1.55
CA LYS A 139 -5.14 -17.84 0.59
C LYS A 139 -5.88 -17.95 -0.76
N GLN A 140 -7.20 -18.19 -0.73
CA GLN A 140 -8.01 -18.23 -1.93
C GLN A 140 -8.03 -16.87 -2.67
N ASN A 141 -8.17 -15.76 -1.95
CA ASN A 141 -8.15 -14.42 -2.53
C ASN A 141 -6.83 -14.09 -3.24
N ILE A 142 -5.69 -14.52 -2.68
CA ILE A 142 -4.38 -14.34 -3.32
C ILE A 142 -4.37 -15.02 -4.69
N ILE A 143 -4.85 -16.26 -4.75
CA ILE A 143 -4.87 -17.07 -5.98
C ILE A 143 -5.81 -16.44 -7.02
N ASP A 144 -7.03 -16.11 -6.61
CA ASP A 144 -8.09 -15.63 -7.50
C ASP A 144 -7.78 -14.27 -8.12
N ASN A 145 -7.08 -13.39 -7.37
CA ASN A 145 -6.77 -12.03 -7.81
C ASN A 145 -5.29 -11.83 -8.19
N LEU A 146 -4.50 -12.89 -8.18
CA LEU A 146 -3.06 -12.86 -8.50
C LEU A 146 -2.29 -11.83 -7.66
N PHE A 147 -2.67 -11.68 -6.39
CA PHE A 147 -1.94 -10.81 -5.47
C PHE A 147 -0.56 -11.39 -5.16
N CYS A 148 0.45 -10.54 -5.10
CA CYS A 148 1.79 -10.96 -4.77
C CYS A 148 2.10 -10.89 -3.27
N GLY A 149 1.13 -10.57 -2.41
CA GLY A 149 1.31 -10.56 -0.97
C GLY A 149 0.33 -9.69 -0.20
N PHE A 150 0.81 -9.19 0.95
CA PHE A 150 0.00 -8.47 1.95
C PHE A 150 0.49 -7.06 2.21
N LYS A 151 -0.46 -6.13 2.39
CA LYS A 151 -0.25 -4.86 3.09
C LYS A 151 -0.82 -4.98 4.50
N VAL A 152 0.02 -4.82 5.52
CA VAL A 152 -0.40 -4.85 6.92
C VAL A 152 -0.26 -3.47 7.56
N TYR A 153 -1.22 -3.14 8.41
CA TYR A 153 -1.28 -1.78 8.95
C TYR A 153 -1.83 -1.75 10.39
N HIS A 154 -1.20 -0.95 11.22
CA HIS A 154 -1.47 -0.88 12.66
C HIS A 154 -2.89 -0.46 13.05
N VAL A 155 -3.63 0.22 12.15
CA VAL A 155 -5.00 0.65 12.43
C VAL A 155 -5.97 -0.50 12.66
N PHE A 156 -5.58 -1.71 12.25
CA PHE A 156 -6.36 -2.94 12.46
C PHE A 156 -6.06 -3.64 13.79
N SER A 157 -5.12 -3.12 14.60
CA SER A 157 -4.96 -3.59 15.98
C SER A 157 -6.19 -3.21 16.82
N ASP A 158 -6.48 -4.03 17.82
CA ASP A 158 -7.60 -3.81 18.76
C ASP A 158 -7.25 -2.79 19.87
N ARG A 159 -6.32 -1.87 19.57
CA ARG A 159 -5.92 -0.79 20.49
C ARG A 159 -6.65 0.51 20.20
N LYS A 160 -6.88 1.29 21.26
CA LYS A 160 -7.31 2.67 21.13
C LYS A 160 -6.20 3.54 20.52
N ASP A 161 -4.97 3.41 21.01
CA ASP A 161 -3.77 4.06 20.48
C ASP A 161 -2.98 3.07 19.60
N THR A 162 -3.35 3.01 18.35
CA THR A 162 -2.75 2.08 17.38
C THR A 162 -1.32 2.43 17.00
N PHE A 163 -0.85 3.67 17.26
CA PHE A 163 0.55 4.05 17.05
C PHE A 163 1.49 3.42 18.09
N ASN A 164 0.96 2.86 19.17
CA ASN A 164 1.71 2.08 20.16
C ASN A 164 1.45 0.57 20.05
N ALA A 165 0.84 0.09 18.96
CA ALA A 165 0.62 -1.33 18.74
C ALA A 165 1.94 -2.08 18.57
N ASN A 166 1.99 -3.32 19.05
CA ASN A 166 3.04 -4.25 18.67
C ASN A 166 2.64 -4.94 17.37
N GLN A 167 3.61 -5.41 16.62
CA GLN A 167 3.36 -5.97 15.29
C GLN A 167 2.44 -7.20 15.36
N GLU A 168 2.57 -8.02 16.38
CA GLU A 168 1.71 -9.21 16.60
C GLU A 168 0.22 -8.86 16.71
N GLU A 169 -0.11 -7.61 17.05
CA GLU A 169 -1.50 -7.17 17.21
C GLU A 169 -2.20 -6.90 15.87
N PHE A 170 -1.43 -6.70 14.79
CA PHE A 170 -1.99 -6.42 13.47
C PHE A 170 -1.37 -7.26 12.34
N MET A 171 -0.36 -8.06 12.65
CA MET A 171 0.27 -9.02 11.75
C MET A 171 0.29 -10.40 12.40
N PRO A 172 -0.74 -11.22 12.20
CA PRO A 172 -0.83 -12.54 12.77
C PRO A 172 0.18 -13.51 12.15
N GLU A 173 0.63 -14.50 12.91
CA GLU A 173 1.66 -15.43 12.46
C GLU A 173 1.22 -16.27 11.25
N TRP A 174 -0.07 -16.62 11.13
CA TRP A 174 -0.58 -17.33 9.95
C TRP A 174 -0.31 -16.58 8.63
N ALA A 175 -0.25 -15.26 8.66
CA ALA A 175 0.06 -14.47 7.46
C ALA A 175 1.53 -14.61 7.04
N TRP A 176 2.45 -14.71 8.01
CA TRP A 176 3.84 -15.07 7.74
C TRP A 176 3.96 -16.47 7.14
N GLU A 177 3.22 -17.44 7.69
CA GLU A 177 3.21 -18.82 7.20
C GLU A 177 2.74 -18.91 5.75
N ILE A 178 1.64 -18.23 5.41
CA ILE A 178 1.14 -18.17 4.04
C ILE A 178 2.17 -17.48 3.12
N ALA A 179 2.73 -16.37 3.55
CA ALA A 179 3.69 -15.63 2.74
C ALA A 179 4.96 -16.43 2.47
N ASP A 180 5.47 -17.15 3.47
CA ASP A 180 6.66 -18.01 3.33
C ASP A 180 6.40 -19.21 2.40
N GLN A 181 5.23 -19.84 2.51
CA GLN A 181 4.83 -20.99 1.68
C GLN A 181 4.67 -20.63 0.19
N HIS A 182 4.39 -19.38 -0.12
CA HIS A 182 4.07 -18.92 -1.46
C HIS A 182 5.01 -17.83 -2.00
N ASP A 183 6.17 -17.60 -1.37
CA ASP A 183 7.17 -16.60 -1.78
C ASP A 183 6.61 -15.18 -1.91
N LEU A 184 5.70 -14.79 -1.00
CA LEU A 184 4.96 -13.54 -1.10
C LEU A 184 5.73 -12.35 -0.48
N TRP A 185 5.27 -11.16 -0.85
CA TRP A 185 5.70 -9.89 -0.29
C TRP A 185 4.82 -9.48 0.90
N ILE A 186 5.43 -8.87 1.91
CA ILE A 186 4.70 -8.22 3.00
C ILE A 186 5.22 -6.80 3.12
N THR A 187 4.38 -5.81 2.85
CA THR A 187 4.71 -4.41 3.13
C THR A 187 4.08 -3.99 4.45
N MET A 188 4.92 -3.62 5.41
CA MET A 188 4.50 -3.26 6.76
C MET A 188 4.79 -1.79 7.06
N HIS A 189 3.78 -1.10 7.59
CA HIS A 189 3.96 0.19 8.24
C HIS A 189 4.21 -0.03 9.73
N ILE A 190 5.48 0.02 10.15
CA ILE A 190 5.80 -0.06 11.60
C ILE A 190 5.40 1.24 12.30
N VAL A 191 5.19 1.15 13.59
CA VAL A 191 4.80 2.27 14.45
C VAL A 191 5.77 2.45 15.63
N LYS A 192 5.36 3.01 16.72
CA LYS A 192 6.13 3.49 17.87
C LYS A 192 6.80 4.83 17.62
N LYS A 193 7.06 5.54 18.70
CA LYS A 193 7.61 6.90 18.67
C LYS A 193 8.97 6.98 17.94
N THR A 194 9.80 5.98 18.13
CA THR A 194 11.16 5.92 17.58
C THR A 194 11.31 4.98 16.38
N GLY A 195 10.19 4.56 15.76
CA GLY A 195 10.23 3.72 14.56
C GLY A 195 11.11 2.49 14.73
N LEU A 196 12.08 2.30 13.85
CA LEU A 196 12.98 1.13 13.89
C LEU A 196 13.83 1.07 15.16
N SER A 197 14.19 2.20 15.79
CA SER A 197 14.97 2.23 17.04
C SER A 197 14.21 1.68 18.24
N ASP A 198 12.89 1.53 18.18
CA ASP A 198 12.16 0.83 19.23
C ASP A 198 12.53 -0.67 19.25
N PRO A 199 13.01 -1.20 20.39
CA PRO A 199 13.44 -2.60 20.46
C PRO A 199 12.36 -3.60 20.04
N SER A 200 11.09 -3.31 20.31
CA SER A 200 9.99 -4.20 19.92
C SER A 200 9.88 -4.35 18.40
N ASN A 201 10.23 -3.30 17.63
CA ASN A 201 10.18 -3.33 16.18
C ASN A 201 11.31 -4.20 15.58
N TRP A 202 12.58 -3.87 15.86
CA TRP A 202 13.66 -4.62 15.22
C TRP A 202 13.77 -6.08 15.73
N GLN A 203 13.41 -6.35 16.99
CA GLN A 203 13.37 -7.71 17.54
C GLN A 203 12.31 -8.56 16.85
N TYR A 204 11.11 -8.00 16.64
CA TYR A 204 10.05 -8.66 15.88
C TYR A 204 10.49 -8.96 14.45
N ILE A 205 10.99 -7.96 13.73
CA ILE A 205 11.45 -8.11 12.36
C ILE A 205 12.50 -9.20 12.26
N ARG A 206 13.52 -9.15 13.12
CA ARG A 206 14.59 -10.15 13.13
C ARG A 206 14.06 -11.56 13.40
N LYS A 207 13.21 -11.70 14.43
CA LYS A 207 12.60 -12.98 14.79
C LYS A 207 11.85 -13.61 13.61
N PHE A 208 10.98 -12.86 12.99
CA PHE A 208 10.08 -13.38 11.96
C PHE A 208 10.77 -13.54 10.60
N CYS A 209 11.64 -12.64 10.21
CA CYS A 209 12.41 -12.78 8.96
C CYS A 209 13.38 -13.96 8.99
N LEU A 210 13.97 -14.28 10.15
CA LEU A 210 14.77 -15.50 10.30
C LEU A 210 13.92 -16.77 10.30
N LYS A 211 12.69 -16.72 10.86
CA LYS A 211 11.79 -17.87 10.90
C LYS A 211 11.17 -18.17 9.55
N TYR A 212 10.91 -17.15 8.74
CA TYR A 212 10.22 -17.22 7.46
C TYR A 212 11.09 -16.60 6.34
N PRO A 213 12.13 -17.31 5.89
CA PRO A 213 13.17 -16.75 5.03
C PRO A 213 12.72 -16.49 3.58
N ASN A 214 11.62 -17.12 3.12
CA ASN A 214 11.11 -16.91 1.77
C ASN A 214 10.25 -15.64 1.64
N VAL A 215 9.80 -15.05 2.75
CA VAL A 215 9.03 -13.80 2.76
C VAL A 215 9.90 -12.64 2.31
N LYS A 216 9.43 -11.83 1.34
CA LYS A 216 10.05 -10.55 0.99
C LYS A 216 9.42 -9.46 1.85
N PHE A 217 10.10 -9.05 2.92
CA PHE A 217 9.56 -8.15 3.92
C PHE A 217 9.97 -6.70 3.67
N VAL A 218 9.02 -5.84 3.32
CA VAL A 218 9.25 -4.42 2.99
C VAL A 218 8.84 -3.53 4.16
N LEU A 219 9.77 -2.74 4.64
CA LEU A 219 9.55 -1.72 5.65
C LEU A 219 9.20 -0.39 4.96
N ALA A 220 7.95 0.01 5.06
CA ALA A 220 7.46 1.24 4.47
C ALA A 220 8.15 2.48 5.05
N HIS A 221 8.36 3.50 4.21
CA HIS A 221 8.89 4.81 4.60
C HIS A 221 10.26 4.71 5.29
N ALA A 222 11.21 3.94 4.70
CA ALA A 222 12.51 3.62 5.29
C ALA A 222 12.41 3.19 6.77
N ALA A 223 11.49 2.25 7.07
CA ALA A 223 11.19 1.80 8.44
C ALA A 223 10.69 2.94 9.35
N ARG A 224 9.75 3.76 8.86
CA ARG A 224 9.26 4.96 9.52
C ARG A 224 10.38 5.99 9.76
N GLY A 225 11.25 6.14 8.77
CA GLY A 225 12.41 7.02 8.81
C GLY A 225 12.11 8.52 8.62
N PHE A 226 10.92 9.00 9.03
CA PHE A 226 10.59 10.44 9.08
C PHE A 226 11.56 11.24 9.96
N ASN A 227 12.18 10.59 10.93
CA ASN A 227 13.41 11.02 11.56
C ASN A 227 14.49 9.99 11.19
N ALA A 228 15.40 10.35 10.30
CA ALA A 228 16.42 9.46 9.76
C ALA A 228 17.31 8.82 10.85
N SER A 229 17.55 9.52 11.98
CA SER A 229 18.35 8.99 13.08
C SER A 229 17.78 7.68 13.64
N HIS A 230 16.44 7.55 13.71
CA HIS A 230 15.79 6.34 14.23
C HIS A 230 16.11 5.10 13.39
N THR A 231 16.14 5.24 12.06
CA THR A 231 16.52 4.13 11.18
C THR A 231 18.02 3.88 11.23
N CYS A 232 18.84 4.94 11.15
CA CYS A 232 20.31 4.82 11.17
C CYS A 232 20.84 4.17 12.44
N GLU A 233 20.26 4.48 13.61
CA GLU A 233 20.66 3.90 14.90
C GLU A 233 20.38 2.41 15.00
N ALA A 234 19.32 1.91 14.34
CA ALA A 234 18.86 0.54 14.50
C ALA A 234 19.08 -0.37 13.28
N ILE A 235 19.44 0.17 12.13
CA ILE A 235 19.62 -0.61 10.90
C ILE A 235 20.63 -1.77 11.06
N HIS A 236 21.63 -1.61 11.93
CA HIS A 236 22.63 -2.62 12.17
C HIS A 236 22.08 -3.91 12.82
N PHE A 237 20.88 -3.86 13.43
CA PHE A 237 20.22 -5.04 14.00
C PHE A 237 19.53 -5.93 12.95
N ILE A 238 19.28 -5.40 11.73
CA ILE A 238 18.53 -6.11 10.69
C ILE A 238 19.22 -6.13 9.32
N LYS A 239 20.39 -5.48 9.17
CA LYS A 239 21.09 -5.35 7.89
C LYS A 239 21.65 -6.66 7.32
N ASP A 240 21.73 -7.71 8.15
CA ASP A 240 22.18 -9.05 7.78
C ASP A 240 21.02 -9.97 7.35
N LEU A 241 19.80 -9.46 7.26
CA LEU A 241 18.62 -10.19 6.82
C LEU A 241 18.42 -9.97 5.32
N ASP A 242 18.66 -11.02 4.52
CA ASP A 242 18.61 -10.95 3.05
C ASP A 242 17.18 -10.75 2.50
N ASN A 243 16.17 -10.96 3.31
CA ASN A 243 14.76 -10.85 2.95
C ASN A 243 14.07 -9.57 3.48
N VAL A 244 14.83 -8.59 3.97
CA VAL A 244 14.32 -7.29 4.41
C VAL A 244 14.64 -6.21 3.39
N PHE A 245 13.61 -5.50 2.98
CA PHE A 245 13.67 -4.41 2.00
C PHE A 245 13.10 -3.13 2.59
N PHE A 246 13.35 -2.00 1.95
CA PHE A 246 12.84 -0.69 2.33
C PHE A 246 12.25 0.00 1.12
N ASP A 247 11.13 0.70 1.29
CA ASP A 247 10.72 1.72 0.34
C ASP A 247 10.99 3.13 0.89
N SER A 248 11.11 4.10 0.00
CA SER A 248 11.37 5.49 0.33
C SER A 248 10.12 6.38 0.20
N SER A 249 8.94 5.79 0.10
CA SER A 249 7.69 6.53 -0.03
C SER A 249 7.47 7.50 1.15
N ALA A 250 6.87 8.64 0.89
CA ALA A 250 6.54 9.67 1.87
C ALA A 250 7.71 10.17 2.74
N ILE A 251 8.96 9.91 2.36
CA ILE A 251 10.13 10.51 2.99
C ILE A 251 10.43 11.80 2.23
N CYS A 252 9.85 12.89 2.67
CA CYS A 252 9.95 14.18 2.01
C CYS A 252 10.52 15.28 2.92
N GLU A 253 10.99 14.93 4.11
CA GLU A 253 11.68 15.89 4.98
C GLU A 253 13.21 15.74 4.85
N PRO A 254 13.94 16.86 4.77
CA PRO A 254 15.40 16.86 4.65
C PRO A 254 16.10 16.41 5.93
#